data_ce92047b8abd2907e5b95901122b3cc3
#
_entry.id   ce92047b8abd2907e5b95901122b3cc3
#
_cell.length_a   1.000
_cell.length_b   1.000
_cell.length_c   1.000
_cell.angle_alpha   90.00
_cell.angle_beta   90.00
_cell.angle_gamma   90.00
#
_symmetry.space_group_name_H-M   'P 1'
#
loop_
_entity.id
_entity.type
_entity.pdbx_description
1 polymer ?
#
loop_
_entity_poly.entity_id
_entity_poly.type
_entity_poly.pdbx_seq_one_letter_code
_entity_poly.pdbx_strand_id
1 'polypeptide(L)'
;MHLAFKCTYCDGGQGEYVGFAGVCSDDNMRRNVQAGRIQCASGPCRDYCGRGFSGAKPEPPCFEGTLFTEWFASAGLYDSGPKRNLPIPMKRVQKGSIAVFTTRFPDEPREEQRRVVGLFLVGRVGRDRYGSNTLYADPRLRIRFLTATAHKLHFWDYYRNASGEPRWGSGLFRYLRDDQVARLLADAQMVLTSEEDKSVVAETYEAAFGGSIESASRPVQRLADAWTPRM
;
A
#
# COMPACT_ATOMS: atom_id res chain seq x y z
N MET A 1 -15.92 4.86 -0.73
CA MET A 1 -15.01 4.10 0.18
C MET A 1 -13.77 3.65 -0.58
N HIS A 2 -12.61 3.70 0.05
CA HIS A 2 -11.30 3.41 -0.49
C HIS A 2 -10.62 2.31 0.33
N LEU A 3 -9.48 1.80 -0.11
CA LEU A 3 -8.75 0.75 0.59
C LEU A 3 -7.26 1.10 0.77
N ALA A 4 -6.73 0.80 1.96
CA ALA A 4 -5.29 0.73 2.19
C ALA A 4 -4.86 -0.73 2.31
N PHE A 5 -3.81 -1.12 1.62
CA PHE A 5 -3.25 -2.47 1.61
C PHE A 5 -1.97 -2.54 2.45
N LYS A 6 -1.85 -3.62 3.23
CA LYS A 6 -0.66 -3.94 4.01
C LYS A 6 0.28 -4.77 3.16
N CYS A 7 1.35 -4.18 2.67
CA CYS A 7 2.36 -4.85 1.88
C CYS A 7 3.57 -5.24 2.73
N THR A 8 4.16 -6.41 2.45
CA THR A 8 5.49 -6.78 2.93
C THR A 8 6.52 -6.02 2.11
N TYR A 9 7.48 -5.37 2.75
CA TYR A 9 8.48 -4.58 2.02
C TYR A 9 9.25 -5.44 1.02
N CYS A 10 9.31 -4.95 -0.21
CA CYS A 10 10.08 -5.51 -1.31
C CYS A 10 10.95 -4.39 -1.90
N ASP A 11 12.25 -4.60 -1.95
CA ASP A 11 13.21 -3.66 -2.55
C ASP A 11 13.48 -3.94 -4.03
N GLY A 12 12.76 -4.87 -4.64
CA GLY A 12 12.89 -5.16 -6.07
C GLY A 12 12.60 -3.93 -6.93
N GLY A 13 13.53 -3.59 -7.84
CA GLY A 13 13.44 -2.37 -8.64
C GLY A 13 13.59 -1.07 -7.86
N GLN A 14 14.19 -1.11 -6.66
CA GLN A 14 14.50 0.09 -5.88
C GLN A 14 15.57 0.92 -6.59
N GLY A 15 15.41 2.23 -6.50
CA GLY A 15 16.33 3.26 -6.97
C GLY A 15 15.95 4.54 -6.26
N GLU A 16 15.60 5.60 -7.00
CA GLU A 16 14.99 6.79 -6.43
C GLU A 16 13.59 6.51 -5.89
N TYR A 17 12.85 5.62 -6.56
CA TYR A 17 11.53 5.15 -6.16
C TYR A 17 11.62 4.05 -5.09
N VAL A 18 10.56 3.92 -4.30
CA VAL A 18 10.38 2.74 -3.45
C VAL A 18 10.39 1.45 -4.29
N GLY A 19 10.73 0.31 -3.69
CA GLY A 19 10.77 -0.99 -4.37
C GLY A 19 9.44 -1.44 -5.01
N PHE A 20 9.11 -2.70 -4.92
CA PHE A 20 7.86 -3.33 -5.39
C PHE A 20 7.71 -3.43 -6.92
N ALA A 21 8.82 -3.43 -7.66
CA ALA A 21 8.84 -3.50 -9.13
C ALA A 21 9.91 -4.48 -9.65
N GLY A 22 10.00 -5.66 -9.03
CA GLY A 22 10.96 -6.71 -9.39
C GLY A 22 11.24 -7.66 -8.24
N VAL A 23 12.21 -8.54 -8.45
CA VAL A 23 12.65 -9.51 -7.44
C VAL A 23 13.47 -8.81 -6.36
N CYS A 24 13.20 -9.14 -5.10
CA CYS A 24 13.94 -8.60 -3.95
C CYS A 24 15.45 -8.85 -4.05
N SER A 25 16.24 -7.98 -3.39
CA SER A 25 17.64 -8.30 -3.06
C SER A 25 17.72 -9.52 -2.14
N ASP A 26 18.85 -10.18 -2.13
CA ASP A 26 19.09 -11.36 -1.28
C ASP A 26 18.97 -11.00 0.21
N ASP A 27 19.42 -9.80 0.59
CA ASP A 27 19.33 -9.32 1.97
C ASP A 27 17.89 -9.05 2.41
N ASN A 28 17.08 -8.42 1.57
CA ASN A 28 15.67 -8.21 1.88
C ASN A 28 14.89 -9.52 1.90
N MET A 29 15.21 -10.44 0.99
CA MET A 29 14.61 -11.77 0.93
C MET A 29 14.95 -12.57 2.20
N ARG A 30 16.22 -12.60 2.62
CA ARG A 30 16.69 -13.23 3.87
C ARG A 30 15.90 -12.67 5.07
N ARG A 31 15.82 -11.35 5.19
CA ARG A 31 15.10 -10.66 6.27
C ARG A 31 13.63 -11.07 6.31
N ASN A 32 12.95 -11.07 5.17
CA ASN A 32 11.54 -11.41 5.10
C ASN A 32 11.26 -12.88 5.44
N VAL A 33 12.13 -13.80 4.98
CA VAL A 33 12.04 -15.24 5.30
C VAL A 33 12.25 -15.46 6.80
N GLN A 34 13.30 -14.86 7.40
CA GLN A 34 13.59 -14.96 8.83
C GLN A 34 12.50 -14.33 9.70
N ALA A 35 11.90 -13.25 9.25
CA ALA A 35 10.75 -12.62 9.93
C ALA A 35 9.44 -13.40 9.76
N GLY A 36 9.44 -14.56 9.09
CA GLY A 36 8.25 -15.39 8.88
C GLY A 36 7.16 -14.72 8.04
N ARG A 37 7.54 -13.82 7.10
CA ARG A 37 6.56 -13.22 6.20
C ARG A 37 5.96 -14.30 5.32
N ILE A 38 4.64 -14.52 5.43
CA ILE A 38 3.96 -15.70 4.88
C ILE A 38 4.34 -15.97 3.42
N GLN A 39 4.25 -14.96 2.57
CA GLN A 39 4.58 -15.07 1.14
C GLN A 39 6.07 -15.45 0.89
N CYS A 40 6.98 -14.96 1.73
CA CYS A 40 8.42 -15.20 1.60
C CYS A 40 8.83 -16.51 2.28
N ALA A 41 8.24 -16.82 3.44
CA ALA A 41 8.64 -17.95 4.29
C ALA A 41 8.06 -19.30 3.83
N SER A 42 7.08 -19.32 2.94
CA SER A 42 6.41 -20.53 2.45
C SER A 42 6.51 -20.76 0.93
N GLY A 43 7.21 -19.87 0.22
CA GLY A 43 7.31 -19.90 -1.23
C GLY A 43 8.74 -20.01 -1.77
N PRO A 44 8.94 -19.77 -3.06
CA PRO A 44 10.23 -19.93 -3.76
C PRO A 44 11.38 -19.12 -3.12
N CYS A 45 11.07 -18.01 -2.46
CA CYS A 45 12.07 -17.21 -1.74
C CYS A 45 12.74 -17.99 -0.61
N ARG A 46 11.98 -18.80 0.15
CA ARG A 46 12.52 -19.68 1.19
C ARG A 46 13.50 -20.69 0.61
N ASP A 47 13.13 -21.34 -0.49
CA ASP A 47 13.96 -22.37 -1.12
C ASP A 47 15.25 -21.76 -1.67
N TYR A 48 15.18 -20.57 -2.27
CA TYR A 48 16.35 -19.84 -2.75
C TYR A 48 17.28 -19.42 -1.60
N CYS A 49 16.74 -18.91 -0.50
CA CYS A 49 17.50 -18.65 0.71
C CYS A 49 18.13 -19.93 1.30
N GLY A 50 17.38 -21.02 1.31
CA GLY A 50 17.85 -22.32 1.81
C GLY A 50 19.03 -22.91 1.02
N ARG A 51 19.15 -22.56 -0.26
CA ARG A 51 20.30 -22.89 -1.12
C ARG A 51 21.47 -21.90 -0.99
N GLY A 52 21.45 -21.01 -0.01
CA GLY A 52 22.48 -19.99 0.16
C GLY A 52 22.54 -18.96 -0.96
N PHE A 53 21.41 -18.63 -1.57
CA PHE A 53 21.27 -17.69 -2.69
C PHE A 53 22.03 -18.12 -3.96
N SER A 54 22.20 -19.42 -4.14
CA SER A 54 22.81 -19.96 -5.35
C SER A 54 21.78 -20.35 -6.41
N GLY A 55 22.17 -20.20 -7.70
CA GLY A 55 21.29 -20.45 -8.84
C GLY A 55 20.41 -19.25 -9.23
N ALA A 56 19.38 -19.50 -10.03
CA ALA A 56 18.47 -18.46 -10.49
C ALA A 56 17.58 -17.94 -9.36
N LYS A 57 17.37 -16.62 -9.32
CA LYS A 57 16.39 -16.00 -8.43
C LYS A 57 14.96 -16.46 -8.78
N PRO A 58 14.04 -16.42 -7.79
CA PRO A 58 12.64 -16.76 -8.05
C PRO A 58 12.02 -15.89 -9.14
N GLU A 59 11.52 -16.52 -10.19
CA GLU A 59 10.76 -15.88 -11.27
C GLU A 59 9.48 -16.66 -11.54
N PRO A 60 8.35 -15.98 -11.83
CA PRO A 60 8.17 -14.52 -11.81
C PRO A 60 8.29 -13.93 -10.40
N PRO A 61 8.44 -12.60 -10.27
CA PRO A 61 8.40 -11.92 -8.96
C PRO A 61 7.12 -12.29 -8.19
N CYS A 62 7.21 -12.26 -6.85
CA CYS A 62 6.04 -12.45 -6.00
C CYS A 62 5.04 -11.28 -6.15
N PHE A 63 3.87 -11.40 -5.51
CA PHE A 63 2.84 -10.36 -5.54
C PHE A 63 3.38 -8.98 -5.19
N GLU A 64 4.15 -8.84 -4.10
CA GLU A 64 4.73 -7.56 -3.72
C GLU A 64 5.73 -7.05 -4.76
N GLY A 65 6.49 -7.93 -5.42
CA GLY A 65 7.43 -7.56 -6.49
C GLY A 65 6.77 -7.10 -7.79
N THR A 66 5.47 -7.27 -7.93
CA THR A 66 4.71 -6.85 -9.13
C THR A 66 3.77 -5.67 -8.90
N LEU A 67 3.69 -5.15 -7.67
CA LEU A 67 2.69 -4.11 -7.33
C LEU A 67 2.77 -2.89 -8.26
N PHE A 68 3.96 -2.41 -8.57
CA PHE A 68 4.17 -1.23 -9.42
C PHE A 68 4.59 -1.55 -10.86
N THR A 69 4.61 -2.82 -11.26
CA THR A 69 4.70 -3.22 -12.67
C THR A 69 3.34 -3.56 -13.24
N GLU A 70 2.55 -4.32 -12.50
CA GLU A 70 1.22 -4.77 -12.93
C GLU A 70 0.07 -3.89 -12.41
N TRP A 71 0.31 -3.09 -11.40
CA TRP A 71 -0.63 -2.11 -10.85
C TRP A 71 -1.99 -2.71 -10.48
N PHE A 72 -1.95 -3.70 -9.61
CA PHE A 72 -3.16 -4.28 -9.05
C PHE A 72 -3.03 -4.51 -7.54
N ALA A 73 -4.15 -4.65 -6.85
CA ALA A 73 -4.22 -4.99 -5.44
C ALA A 73 -5.23 -6.13 -5.23
N SER A 74 -4.78 -7.24 -4.62
CA SER A 74 -5.62 -8.40 -4.35
C SER A 74 -5.92 -8.54 -2.86
N ALA A 75 -7.14 -8.93 -2.53
CA ALA A 75 -7.54 -9.26 -1.17
C ALA A 75 -7.03 -10.64 -0.72
N GLY A 76 -6.56 -11.48 -1.65
CA GLY A 76 -6.17 -12.84 -1.38
C GLY A 76 -7.35 -13.79 -1.09
N LEU A 77 -7.00 -14.97 -0.60
CA LEU A 77 -7.93 -16.00 -0.17
C LEU A 77 -7.83 -16.18 1.35
N TYR A 78 -8.88 -16.70 1.98
CA TYR A 78 -8.78 -17.14 3.36
C TYR A 78 -7.79 -18.32 3.46
N ASP A 79 -6.90 -18.27 4.43
CA ASP A 79 -5.84 -19.27 4.63
C ASP A 79 -6.29 -20.44 5.52
N SER A 80 -7.36 -20.26 6.31
CA SER A 80 -7.80 -21.21 7.33
C SER A 80 -9.29 -21.16 7.58
N GLY A 81 -9.76 -22.12 8.37
CA GLY A 81 -11.15 -22.23 8.81
C GLY A 81 -12.14 -22.66 7.72
N PRO A 82 -13.45 -22.58 7.97
CA PRO A 82 -14.50 -23.01 7.03
C PRO A 82 -14.51 -22.28 5.69
N LYS A 83 -13.87 -21.12 5.62
CA LYS A 83 -13.77 -20.29 4.41
C LYS A 83 -12.45 -20.47 3.67
N ARG A 84 -11.61 -21.42 4.07
CA ARG A 84 -10.32 -21.66 3.43
C ARG A 84 -10.46 -21.73 1.89
N ASN A 85 -9.56 -21.06 1.19
CA ASN A 85 -9.52 -20.94 -0.28
C ASN A 85 -10.70 -20.16 -0.89
N LEU A 86 -11.60 -19.57 -0.11
CA LEU A 86 -12.61 -18.65 -0.63
C LEU A 86 -12.01 -17.24 -0.74
N PRO A 87 -12.43 -16.44 -1.75
CA PRO A 87 -11.98 -15.06 -1.90
C PRO A 87 -12.39 -14.19 -0.70
N ILE A 88 -11.43 -13.41 -0.19
CA ILE A 88 -11.72 -12.41 0.83
C ILE A 88 -12.53 -11.28 0.16
N PRO A 89 -13.73 -10.93 0.66
CA PRO A 89 -14.57 -9.94 0.02
C PRO A 89 -14.04 -8.52 0.28
N MET A 90 -13.94 -7.74 -0.79
CA MET A 90 -13.76 -6.29 -0.75
C MET A 90 -15.11 -5.62 -0.97
N LYS A 91 -15.83 -5.38 0.11
CA LYS A 91 -17.16 -4.74 0.06
C LYS A 91 -17.02 -3.23 -0.15
N ARG A 92 -18.01 -2.61 -0.81
CA ARG A 92 -18.11 -1.15 -0.97
C ARG A 92 -16.97 -0.49 -1.77
N VAL A 93 -16.19 -1.27 -2.51
CA VAL A 93 -15.14 -0.77 -3.41
C VAL A 93 -15.60 -0.95 -4.85
N GLN A 94 -15.42 0.07 -5.67
CA GLN A 94 -15.90 0.12 -7.05
C GLN A 94 -14.90 0.89 -7.92
N LYS A 95 -15.14 0.96 -9.21
CA LYS A 95 -14.44 1.88 -10.10
C LYS A 95 -14.54 3.31 -9.55
N GLY A 96 -13.44 4.05 -9.56
CA GLY A 96 -13.33 5.37 -8.95
C GLY A 96 -12.95 5.36 -7.45
N SER A 97 -12.90 4.20 -6.78
CA SER A 97 -12.27 4.09 -5.47
C SER A 97 -10.75 4.26 -5.58
N ILE A 98 -10.08 4.57 -4.48
CA ILE A 98 -8.62 4.65 -4.44
C ILE A 98 -8.07 3.46 -3.65
N ALA A 99 -7.03 2.82 -4.18
CA ALA A 99 -6.22 1.81 -3.51
C ALA A 99 -4.89 2.43 -3.11
N VAL A 100 -4.54 2.31 -1.81
CA VAL A 100 -3.33 2.87 -1.21
C VAL A 100 -2.44 1.73 -0.77
N PHE A 101 -1.18 1.72 -1.17
CA PHE A 101 -0.19 0.75 -0.70
C PHE A 101 0.60 1.27 0.47
N THR A 102 0.72 0.44 1.51
CA THR A 102 1.45 0.81 2.72
C THR A 102 2.42 -0.28 3.15
N THR A 103 3.58 0.14 3.65
CA THR A 103 4.58 -0.79 4.18
C THR A 103 5.29 -0.23 5.40
N ARG A 104 6.11 -1.06 6.03
CA ARG A 104 7.14 -0.65 6.99
C ARG A 104 8.49 -0.86 6.33
N PHE A 105 9.30 0.18 6.30
CA PHE A 105 10.67 0.06 5.82
C PHE A 105 11.53 -0.76 6.79
N PRO A 106 12.63 -1.38 6.32
CA PRO A 106 13.50 -2.18 7.17
C PRO A 106 14.15 -1.43 8.33
N ASP A 107 14.46 -0.16 8.13
CA ASP A 107 15.00 0.79 9.11
C ASP A 107 13.90 1.40 9.99
N GLU A 108 12.64 1.30 9.60
CA GLU A 108 11.45 1.74 10.34
C GLU A 108 10.49 0.56 10.60
N PRO A 109 10.89 -0.44 11.41
CA PRO A 109 10.17 -1.71 11.51
C PRO A 109 8.90 -1.67 12.38
N ARG A 110 8.73 -0.61 13.19
CA ARG A 110 7.59 -0.47 14.09
C ARG A 110 6.31 -0.14 13.33
N GLU A 111 5.17 -0.58 13.85
CA GLU A 111 3.88 -0.39 13.17
C GLU A 111 3.50 1.10 13.03
N GLU A 112 3.87 1.93 14.03
CA GLU A 112 3.64 3.38 14.05
C GLU A 112 4.38 4.10 12.91
N GLN A 113 5.43 3.50 12.38
CA GLN A 113 6.27 4.03 11.30
C GLN A 113 5.81 3.62 9.90
N ARG A 114 4.61 3.04 9.77
CA ARG A 114 4.07 2.60 8.47
C ARG A 114 3.93 3.78 7.52
N ARG A 115 4.41 3.59 6.29
CA ARG A 115 4.45 4.61 5.23
C ARG A 115 3.51 4.27 4.10
N VAL A 116 3.04 5.30 3.41
CA VAL A 116 2.38 5.17 2.11
C VAL A 116 3.45 5.17 1.03
N VAL A 117 3.42 4.17 0.14
CA VAL A 117 4.46 3.96 -0.89
C VAL A 117 3.96 4.15 -2.31
N GLY A 118 2.67 4.28 -2.48
CA GLY A 118 2.02 4.54 -3.77
C GLY A 118 0.52 4.34 -3.66
N LEU A 119 -0.18 4.72 -4.71
CA LEU A 119 -1.63 4.60 -4.80
C LEU A 119 -2.08 4.56 -6.27
N PHE A 120 -3.32 4.17 -6.49
CA PHE A 120 -3.97 4.29 -7.79
C PHE A 120 -5.49 4.49 -7.68
N LEU A 121 -6.07 5.12 -8.68
CA LEU A 121 -7.52 5.08 -8.89
C LEU A 121 -7.92 3.72 -9.44
N VAL A 122 -8.95 3.10 -8.89
CA VAL A 122 -9.48 1.82 -9.36
C VAL A 122 -10.20 2.04 -10.69
N GLY A 123 -9.61 1.54 -11.76
CA GLY A 123 -10.21 1.55 -13.10
C GLY A 123 -11.17 0.38 -13.29
N ARG A 124 -10.89 -0.78 -12.68
CA ARG A 124 -11.71 -2.00 -12.78
C ARG A 124 -11.62 -2.85 -11.50
N VAL A 125 -12.73 -3.43 -11.11
CA VAL A 125 -12.81 -4.48 -10.09
C VAL A 125 -13.03 -5.82 -10.79
N GLY A 126 -12.31 -6.85 -10.37
CA GLY A 126 -12.40 -8.17 -10.99
C GLY A 126 -11.84 -9.27 -10.09
N ARG A 127 -11.41 -10.35 -10.72
CA ARG A 127 -10.70 -11.45 -10.05
C ARG A 127 -9.36 -11.69 -10.73
N ASP A 128 -8.37 -12.11 -9.95
CA ASP A 128 -7.09 -12.58 -10.49
C ASP A 128 -7.18 -14.05 -10.94
N ARG A 129 -6.07 -14.58 -11.46
CA ARG A 129 -5.97 -15.97 -11.91
C ARG A 129 -6.20 -17.01 -10.81
N TYR A 130 -6.16 -16.62 -9.55
CA TYR A 130 -6.42 -17.48 -8.39
C TYR A 130 -7.85 -17.31 -7.86
N GLY A 131 -8.68 -16.50 -8.52
CA GLY A 131 -10.05 -16.22 -8.12
C GLY A 131 -10.20 -15.20 -6.99
N SER A 132 -9.10 -14.58 -6.53
CA SER A 132 -9.15 -13.53 -5.49
C SER A 132 -9.79 -12.26 -6.04
N ASN A 133 -10.54 -11.57 -5.19
CA ASN A 133 -11.04 -10.24 -5.52
C ASN A 133 -9.87 -9.27 -5.72
N THR A 134 -9.84 -8.59 -6.84
CA THR A 134 -8.70 -7.79 -7.28
C THR A 134 -9.15 -6.45 -7.84
N LEU A 135 -8.43 -5.41 -7.48
CA LEU A 135 -8.57 -4.05 -7.99
C LEU A 135 -7.46 -3.80 -9.00
N TYR A 136 -7.80 -3.33 -10.18
CA TYR A 136 -6.85 -2.96 -11.22
C TYR A 136 -6.85 -1.45 -11.38
N ALA A 137 -5.66 -0.87 -11.53
CA ALA A 137 -5.48 0.56 -11.65
C ALA A 137 -6.07 1.12 -12.96
N ASP A 138 -6.51 2.37 -12.92
CA ASP A 138 -6.56 3.20 -14.11
C ASP A 138 -5.11 3.46 -14.56
N PRO A 139 -4.77 3.22 -15.84
CA PRO A 139 -3.38 3.32 -16.31
C PRO A 139 -2.78 4.72 -16.24
N ARG A 140 -3.60 5.78 -16.18
CA ARG A 140 -3.14 7.17 -16.08
C ARG A 140 -3.09 7.68 -14.64
N LEU A 141 -3.94 7.15 -13.76
CA LEU A 141 -4.17 7.65 -12.40
C LEU A 141 -3.58 6.70 -11.36
N ARG A 142 -2.25 6.53 -11.44
CA ARG A 142 -1.46 5.65 -10.58
C ARG A 142 -0.09 6.27 -10.32
N ILE A 143 0.37 6.19 -9.09
CA ILE A 143 1.65 6.77 -8.69
C ILE A 143 2.41 5.86 -7.73
N ARG A 144 3.69 5.63 -8.04
CA ARG A 144 4.70 5.04 -7.18
C ARG A 144 5.55 6.17 -6.63
N PHE A 145 5.62 6.31 -5.32
CA PHE A 145 6.36 7.42 -4.73
C PHE A 145 7.87 7.21 -4.79
N LEU A 146 8.60 8.32 -4.89
CA LEU A 146 10.02 8.37 -4.55
C LEU A 146 10.19 7.95 -3.08
N THR A 147 11.30 7.28 -2.76
CA THR A 147 11.61 6.87 -1.39
C THR A 147 11.57 8.06 -0.42
N ALA A 148 12.15 9.20 -0.82
CA ALA A 148 12.13 10.43 -0.03
C ALA A 148 10.72 10.98 0.22
N THR A 149 9.81 10.84 -0.74
CA THR A 149 8.39 11.21 -0.60
C THR A 149 7.67 10.26 0.33
N ALA A 150 7.86 8.94 0.17
CA ALA A 150 7.22 7.93 1.00
C ALA A 150 7.57 8.09 2.50
N HIS A 151 8.81 8.46 2.83
CA HIS A 151 9.22 8.74 4.21
C HIS A 151 8.50 9.93 4.85
N LYS A 152 7.87 10.81 4.07
CA LYS A 152 7.07 11.95 4.57
C LYS A 152 5.59 11.60 4.75
N LEU A 153 5.11 10.49 4.20
CA LEU A 153 3.69 10.12 4.20
C LEU A 153 3.43 9.00 5.22
N HIS A 154 3.19 9.38 6.47
CA HIS A 154 2.87 8.44 7.54
C HIS A 154 1.43 7.96 7.42
N PHE A 155 1.22 6.66 7.26
CA PHE A 155 -0.12 6.09 7.10
C PHE A 155 -1.07 6.43 8.27
N TRP A 156 -0.55 6.43 9.48
CA TRP A 156 -1.33 6.64 10.69
C TRP A 156 -1.78 8.09 10.91
N ASP A 157 -1.29 9.03 10.13
CA ASP A 157 -1.83 10.39 10.11
C ASP A 157 -3.22 10.44 9.46
N TYR A 158 -3.52 9.48 8.57
CA TYR A 158 -4.77 9.40 7.82
C TYR A 158 -5.76 8.38 8.40
N TYR A 159 -5.26 7.32 9.04
CA TYR A 159 -6.10 6.23 9.53
C TYR A 159 -5.87 5.99 11.03
N ARG A 160 -6.96 5.81 11.76
CA ARG A 160 -6.95 5.32 13.14
C ARG A 160 -7.93 4.17 13.25
N ASN A 161 -7.59 3.15 14.01
CA ASN A 161 -8.52 2.07 14.35
C ASN A 161 -9.58 2.55 15.36
N ALA A 162 -10.50 1.67 15.76
CA ALA A 162 -11.57 2.03 16.70
C ALA A 162 -11.03 2.44 18.09
N SER A 163 -9.83 1.98 18.49
CA SER A 163 -9.17 2.39 19.75
C SER A 163 -8.34 3.67 19.61
N GLY A 164 -8.24 4.26 18.40
CA GLY A 164 -7.40 5.43 18.15
C GLY A 164 -5.90 5.12 17.99
N GLU A 165 -5.50 3.85 18.13
CA GLU A 165 -4.11 3.44 18.11
C GLU A 165 -3.59 3.18 16.68
N PRO A 166 -2.26 3.37 16.45
CA PRO A 166 -1.60 3.03 15.19
C PRO A 166 -1.36 1.51 15.08
N ARG A 167 -2.45 0.74 15.05
CA ARG A 167 -2.41 -0.72 15.02
C ARG A 167 -3.20 -1.27 13.82
N TRP A 168 -2.52 -2.03 12.96
CA TRP A 168 -3.17 -2.62 11.79
C TRP A 168 -4.17 -3.73 12.16
N GLY A 169 -3.84 -4.56 13.14
CA GLY A 169 -4.63 -5.74 13.48
C GLY A 169 -4.53 -6.85 12.42
N SER A 170 -5.55 -7.71 12.35
CA SER A 170 -5.64 -8.78 11.36
C SER A 170 -6.13 -8.27 10.00
N GLY A 171 -5.86 -9.03 8.93
CA GLY A 171 -6.31 -8.75 7.56
C GLY A 171 -5.34 -7.92 6.73
N LEU A 172 -5.50 -8.04 5.42
CA LEU A 172 -4.58 -7.49 4.42
C LEU A 172 -4.89 -6.04 4.05
N PHE A 173 -6.09 -5.54 4.33
CA PHE A 173 -6.49 -4.19 3.99
C PHE A 173 -7.34 -3.52 5.05
N ARG A 174 -7.46 -2.19 4.95
CA ARG A 174 -8.35 -1.35 5.76
C ARG A 174 -9.18 -0.46 4.84
N TYR A 175 -10.44 -0.25 5.22
CA TYR A 175 -11.29 0.72 4.55
C TYR A 175 -10.93 2.11 4.99
N LEU A 176 -10.80 3.01 4.01
CA LEU A 176 -10.61 4.43 4.22
C LEU A 176 -11.87 5.19 3.80
N ARG A 177 -12.17 6.25 4.55
CA ARG A 177 -13.21 7.21 4.21
C ARG A 177 -12.69 8.23 3.20
N ASP A 178 -13.61 8.93 2.58
CA ASP A 178 -13.31 9.95 1.58
C ASP A 178 -12.45 11.09 2.15
N ASP A 179 -12.77 11.56 3.39
CA ASP A 179 -11.99 12.58 4.09
C ASP A 179 -10.54 12.17 4.37
N GLN A 180 -10.31 10.91 4.70
CA GLN A 180 -8.98 10.36 4.96
C GLN A 180 -8.13 10.32 3.70
N VAL A 181 -8.71 9.90 2.59
CA VAL A 181 -7.99 9.81 1.30
C VAL A 181 -7.82 11.20 0.69
N ALA A 182 -8.81 12.07 0.79
CA ALA A 182 -8.69 13.46 0.35
C ALA A 182 -7.51 14.17 1.02
N ARG A 183 -7.38 13.99 2.34
CA ARG A 183 -6.23 14.51 3.11
C ARG A 183 -4.90 13.88 2.67
N LEU A 184 -4.85 12.56 2.47
CA LEU A 184 -3.65 11.89 1.98
C LEU A 184 -3.20 12.46 0.63
N LEU A 185 -4.12 12.66 -0.31
CA LEU A 185 -3.80 13.21 -1.62
C LEU A 185 -3.31 14.68 -1.52
N ALA A 186 -3.94 15.49 -0.66
CA ALA A 186 -3.51 16.86 -0.43
C ALA A 186 -2.08 16.92 0.18
N ASP A 187 -1.77 16.07 1.16
CA ASP A 187 -0.43 15.99 1.73
C ASP A 187 0.59 15.43 0.72
N ALA A 188 0.20 14.45 -0.11
CA ALA A 188 1.04 13.96 -1.20
C ALA A 188 1.38 15.07 -2.19
N GLN A 189 0.39 15.87 -2.60
CA GLN A 189 0.56 17.04 -3.47
C GLN A 189 1.62 18.02 -2.95
N MET A 190 1.65 18.25 -1.62
CA MET A 190 2.60 19.16 -0.98
C MET A 190 4.02 18.63 -0.91
N VAL A 191 4.21 17.31 -0.78
CA VAL A 191 5.54 16.71 -0.60
C VAL A 191 6.18 16.20 -1.89
N LEU A 192 5.41 16.09 -2.97
CA LEU A 192 5.91 15.74 -4.30
C LEU A 192 6.74 16.87 -4.89
N THR A 193 7.81 16.50 -5.60
CA THR A 193 8.72 17.44 -6.25
C THR A 193 8.53 17.49 -7.77
N SER A 194 8.01 16.42 -8.38
CA SER A 194 7.72 16.34 -9.81
C SER A 194 6.36 16.95 -10.12
N GLU A 195 6.30 17.86 -11.07
CA GLU A 195 5.01 18.43 -11.53
C GLU A 195 4.14 17.40 -12.24
N GLU A 196 4.75 16.41 -12.90
CA GLU A 196 4.02 15.28 -13.50
C GLU A 196 3.31 14.45 -12.42
N ASP A 197 4.01 14.09 -11.35
CA ASP A 197 3.44 13.35 -10.23
C ASP A 197 2.35 14.16 -9.50
N LYS A 198 2.53 15.47 -9.36
CA LYS A 198 1.51 16.37 -8.82
C LYS A 198 0.26 16.40 -9.68
N SER A 199 0.42 16.43 -11.02
CA SER A 199 -0.72 16.38 -11.95
C SER A 199 -1.49 15.07 -11.79
N VAL A 200 -0.80 13.92 -11.71
CA VAL A 200 -1.44 12.62 -11.47
C VAL A 200 -2.23 12.61 -10.16
N VAL A 201 -1.69 13.18 -9.08
CA VAL A 201 -2.38 13.26 -7.79
C VAL A 201 -3.60 14.18 -7.86
N ALA A 202 -3.48 15.34 -8.51
CA ALA A 202 -4.60 16.28 -8.69
C ALA A 202 -5.72 15.67 -9.54
N GLU A 203 -5.39 15.03 -10.66
CA GLU A 203 -6.36 14.33 -11.50
C GLU A 203 -7.02 13.15 -10.78
N THR A 204 -6.24 12.42 -9.95
CA THR A 204 -6.77 11.34 -9.10
C THR A 204 -7.78 11.87 -8.09
N TYR A 205 -7.48 13.03 -7.49
CA TYR A 205 -8.40 13.70 -6.56
C TYR A 205 -9.70 14.11 -7.27
N GLU A 206 -9.58 14.78 -8.41
CA GLU A 206 -10.74 15.21 -9.19
C GLU A 206 -11.62 14.04 -9.64
N ALA A 207 -11.00 12.97 -10.14
CA ALA A 207 -11.72 11.77 -10.57
C ALA A 207 -12.43 11.03 -9.44
N ALA A 208 -11.88 11.08 -8.20
CA ALA A 208 -12.46 10.41 -7.04
C ALA A 208 -13.55 11.24 -6.33
N PHE A 209 -13.41 12.57 -6.30
CA PHE A 209 -14.22 13.46 -5.45
C PHE A 209 -14.98 14.54 -6.21
N GLY A 210 -14.70 14.74 -7.50
CA GLY A 210 -15.44 15.70 -8.35
C GLY A 210 -15.11 17.17 -8.11
N GLY A 211 -13.95 17.48 -7.49
CA GLY A 211 -13.53 18.86 -7.19
C GLY A 211 -12.02 19.03 -7.25
N SER A 212 -11.54 20.28 -7.24
CA SER A 212 -10.09 20.58 -7.21
C SER A 212 -9.46 20.26 -5.87
N ILE A 213 -8.25 19.68 -5.90
CA ILE A 213 -7.44 19.38 -4.71
C ILE A 213 -7.07 20.66 -3.94
N GLU A 214 -6.97 21.81 -4.61
CA GLU A 214 -6.69 23.10 -4.01
C GLU A 214 -7.78 23.53 -3.02
N SER A 215 -9.02 23.13 -3.26
CA SER A 215 -10.13 23.37 -2.35
C SER A 215 -10.05 22.56 -1.05
N ALA A 216 -9.34 21.43 -1.06
CA ALA A 216 -9.10 20.55 0.10
C ALA A 216 -7.92 21.02 0.96
N SER A 217 -7.02 21.83 0.39
CA SER A 217 -5.77 22.28 1.02
C SER A 217 -5.98 23.41 2.05
N ARG A 218 -7.23 23.77 2.37
CA ARG A 218 -7.49 24.62 3.55
C ARG A 218 -7.12 23.83 4.80
N PRO A 219 -6.25 24.37 5.69
CA PRO A 219 -5.82 23.66 6.87
C PRO A 219 -7.04 23.37 7.74
N VAL A 220 -7.50 22.13 7.74
CA VAL A 220 -8.25 21.64 8.88
C VAL A 220 -7.23 21.67 10.03
N GLN A 221 -7.42 22.62 10.95
CA GLN A 221 -6.63 22.76 12.17
C GLN A 221 -6.26 21.37 12.68
N ARG A 222 -4.96 21.13 12.85
CA ARG A 222 -4.45 19.83 13.34
C ARG A 222 -5.21 19.50 14.61
N LEU A 223 -5.83 18.33 14.66
CA LEU A 223 -6.47 17.76 15.86
C LEU A 223 -5.47 17.52 17.02
N ALA A 224 -4.29 18.14 16.98
CA ALA A 224 -3.30 18.11 18.04
C ALA A 224 -3.74 18.88 19.30
N ASP A 225 -4.71 19.79 19.20
CA ASP A 225 -5.10 20.67 20.31
C ASP A 225 -6.28 20.13 21.14
N ALA A 226 -6.79 18.94 20.86
CA ALA A 226 -7.96 18.39 21.55
C ALA A 226 -7.67 17.29 22.58
N TRP A 227 -6.38 17.02 22.88
CA TRP A 227 -6.04 16.04 23.92
C TRP A 227 -5.45 16.74 25.16
N THR A 228 -6.30 17.35 25.96
CA THR A 228 -6.02 17.65 27.37
C THR A 228 -6.42 16.42 28.20
N PRO A 229 -5.50 15.75 28.90
CA PRO A 229 -5.89 14.70 29.84
C PRO A 229 -6.70 15.35 30.98
N ARG A 230 -7.92 14.88 31.20
CA ARG A 230 -8.62 15.17 32.45
C ARG A 230 -7.88 14.45 33.58
N MET A 231 -7.30 15.22 34.49
CA MET A 231 -6.81 14.76 35.78
C MET A 231 -7.98 14.28 36.63
#